data_574247bc2dd05418982403e7df74c88d
#
_entry.id   574247bc2dd05418982403e7df74c88d
#
_cell.length_a   1.000
_cell.length_b   1.000
_cell.length_c   1.000
_cell.angle_alpha   90.00
_cell.angle_beta   90.00
_cell.angle_gamma   90.00
#
_symmetry.space_group_name_H-M   'P 1'
#
loop_
_entity.id
_entity.type
_entity.pdbx_description
1 polymer ?
#
loop_
_entity_poly.entity_id
_entity_poly.type
_entity_poly.pdbx_seq_one_letter_code
_entity_poly.pdbx_strand_id
1 'polypeptide(L)'
;ILPHTQDQVTLNVYNWGQYIADGSDDSMEIIAEFEKRYPHIKVNYSTYDSNEIMYSKLANGGITVDLIIPSDYMIARLISEDMLLPLDFSNIPNYQYIDENFKNTAYDPDNLYSVPYTWGTVGILYNTKYVDEADITGWELLWNEKYADKILMFGNSRDAFGIAQFLLGYDINTT
;
A
#
# COMPACT_ATOMS: atom_id res chain seq x y z
N ILE A 1 -34.02 -27.87 13.11
CA ILE A 1 -32.62 -27.60 12.70
C ILE A 1 -32.37 -26.16 13.13
N LEU A 2 -31.68 -25.97 14.25
CA LEU A 2 -31.20 -24.63 14.65
C LEU A 2 -30.19 -24.15 13.60
N PRO A 3 -30.25 -22.89 13.11
CA PRO A 3 -29.21 -22.37 12.27
C PRO A 3 -27.90 -22.43 13.04
N HIS A 4 -26.87 -23.03 12.46
CA HIS A 4 -25.51 -22.88 12.95
C HIS A 4 -25.17 -21.39 12.90
N THR A 5 -25.24 -20.70 14.03
CA THR A 5 -24.63 -19.39 14.17
C THR A 5 -23.13 -19.63 14.08
N GLN A 6 -22.52 -19.20 12.99
CA GLN A 6 -21.05 -19.13 12.94
C GLN A 6 -20.58 -18.23 14.09
N ASP A 7 -19.60 -18.70 14.85
CA ASP A 7 -19.00 -17.88 15.89
C ASP A 7 -18.48 -16.56 15.29
N GLN A 8 -18.67 -15.47 15.99
CA GLN A 8 -18.18 -14.17 15.55
C GLN A 8 -16.65 -14.16 15.55
N VAL A 9 -16.06 -13.79 14.42
CA VAL A 9 -14.61 -13.67 14.24
C VAL A 9 -14.25 -12.20 14.09
N THR A 10 -13.17 -11.75 14.73
CA THR A 10 -12.59 -10.42 14.50
C THR A 10 -11.44 -10.54 13.50
N LEU A 11 -11.50 -9.75 12.43
CA LEU A 11 -10.44 -9.61 11.43
C LEU A 11 -9.71 -8.28 11.66
N ASN A 12 -8.44 -8.34 12.05
CA ASN A 12 -7.61 -7.17 12.28
C ASN A 12 -6.90 -6.79 10.99
N VAL A 13 -7.27 -5.65 10.41
CA VAL A 13 -6.73 -5.14 9.14
C VAL A 13 -5.91 -3.89 9.39
N TYR A 14 -4.67 -3.85 8.89
CA TYR A 14 -3.77 -2.73 9.02
C TYR A 14 -3.34 -2.24 7.63
N ASN A 15 -3.74 -1.03 7.26
CA ASN A 15 -3.66 -0.51 5.90
C ASN A 15 -3.15 0.94 5.87
N TRP A 16 -2.94 1.47 4.68
CA TRP A 16 -2.71 2.90 4.46
C TRP A 16 -3.97 3.72 4.72
N GLY A 17 -3.79 4.98 5.12
CA GLY A 17 -4.88 5.84 5.57
C GLY A 17 -5.99 6.10 4.56
N GLN A 18 -5.73 6.01 3.26
CA GLN A 18 -6.68 6.38 2.21
C GLN A 18 -6.86 5.29 1.14
N TYR A 19 -6.62 4.03 1.48
CA TYR A 19 -6.70 2.92 0.53
C TYR A 19 -8.05 2.22 0.50
N ILE A 20 -8.93 2.50 1.44
CA ILE A 20 -10.31 1.99 1.48
C ILE A 20 -11.26 3.17 1.59
N ALA A 21 -12.32 3.18 0.79
CA ALA A 21 -13.38 4.17 0.89
C ALA A 21 -14.15 4.01 2.21
N ASP A 22 -14.39 5.12 2.89
CA ASP A 22 -14.94 5.21 4.26
C ASP A 22 -16.33 5.87 4.33
N GLY A 23 -16.97 6.06 3.17
CA GLY A 23 -18.26 6.72 3.08
C GLY A 23 -18.18 8.25 2.95
N SER A 24 -16.99 8.85 2.99
CA SER A 24 -16.81 10.27 2.70
C SER A 24 -16.97 10.57 1.21
N ASP A 25 -17.29 11.84 0.89
CA ASP A 25 -17.40 12.34 -0.49
C ASP A 25 -18.28 11.47 -1.42
N ASP A 26 -19.44 11.01 -0.91
CA ASP A 26 -20.38 10.13 -1.60
C ASP A 26 -19.79 8.76 -1.98
N SER A 27 -18.68 8.35 -1.37
CA SER A 27 -18.09 7.04 -1.56
C SER A 27 -18.83 5.96 -0.76
N MET A 28 -18.61 4.68 -1.14
CA MET A 28 -19.13 3.56 -0.39
C MET A 28 -18.32 3.34 0.89
N GLU A 29 -18.98 3.11 2.02
CA GLU A 29 -18.32 2.67 3.26
C GLU A 29 -18.05 1.15 3.16
N ILE A 30 -16.84 0.80 2.73
CA ILE A 30 -16.45 -0.57 2.35
C ILE A 30 -16.49 -1.54 3.53
N ILE A 31 -16.06 -1.11 4.72
CA ILE A 31 -16.04 -1.99 5.91
C ILE A 31 -17.45 -2.36 6.31
N ALA A 32 -18.39 -1.40 6.36
CA ALA A 32 -19.78 -1.68 6.69
C ALA A 32 -20.45 -2.59 5.66
N GLU A 33 -20.19 -2.37 4.37
CA GLU A 33 -20.74 -3.25 3.32
C GLU A 33 -20.15 -4.66 3.38
N PHE A 34 -18.87 -4.80 3.74
CA PHE A 34 -18.25 -6.10 4.00
C PHE A 34 -18.92 -6.80 5.20
N GLU A 35 -19.05 -6.14 6.35
CA GLU A 35 -19.67 -6.70 7.55
C GLU A 35 -21.14 -7.07 7.33
N LYS A 36 -21.86 -6.28 6.53
CA LYS A 36 -23.22 -6.59 6.13
C LYS A 36 -23.33 -7.88 5.29
N ARG A 37 -22.34 -8.08 4.41
CA ARG A 37 -22.27 -9.29 3.58
C ARG A 37 -21.80 -10.52 4.37
N TYR A 38 -20.94 -10.30 5.36
CA TYR A 38 -20.36 -11.35 6.21
C TYR A 38 -20.58 -11.04 7.69
N PRO A 39 -21.84 -11.16 8.19
CA PRO A 39 -22.24 -10.66 9.51
C PRO A 39 -21.55 -11.38 10.68
N HIS A 40 -20.91 -12.52 10.44
CA HIS A 40 -20.11 -13.23 11.43
C HIS A 40 -18.67 -12.71 11.54
N ILE A 41 -18.26 -11.81 10.66
CA ILE A 41 -16.92 -11.20 10.69
C ILE A 41 -17.04 -9.74 11.12
N LYS A 42 -16.32 -9.38 12.18
CA LYS A 42 -16.15 -7.99 12.61
C LYS A 42 -14.76 -7.52 12.20
N VAL A 43 -14.70 -6.42 11.46
CA VAL A 43 -13.41 -5.84 11.02
C VAL A 43 -12.92 -4.80 12.01
N ASN A 44 -11.73 -5.03 12.57
CA ASN A 44 -10.99 -4.05 13.35
C ASN A 44 -9.95 -3.40 12.41
N TYR A 45 -10.34 -2.25 11.83
CA TYR A 45 -9.54 -1.55 10.83
C TYR A 45 -8.69 -0.47 11.47
N SER A 46 -7.40 -0.45 11.16
CA SER A 46 -6.46 0.57 11.60
C SER A 46 -5.51 0.96 10.46
N THR A 47 -4.90 2.14 10.58
CA THR A 47 -4.06 2.70 9.51
C THR A 47 -2.65 3.01 9.97
N TYR A 48 -1.74 3.14 9.00
CA TYR A 48 -0.36 3.58 9.19
C TYR A 48 0.06 4.57 8.10
N ASP A 49 1.08 5.35 8.42
CA ASP A 49 1.59 6.43 7.55
C ASP A 49 2.81 6.00 6.73
N SER A 50 3.53 4.94 7.15
CA SER A 50 4.68 4.41 6.41
C SER A 50 4.88 2.91 6.67
N ASN A 51 5.49 2.22 5.70
CA ASN A 51 5.86 0.80 5.85
C ASN A 51 6.78 0.59 7.05
N GLU A 52 7.68 1.52 7.34
CA GLU A 52 8.65 1.43 8.43
C GLU A 52 7.95 1.49 9.80
N ILE A 53 6.94 2.35 9.95
CA ILE A 53 6.12 2.42 11.18
C ILE A 53 5.33 1.12 11.35
N MET A 54 4.69 0.65 10.29
CA MET A 54 3.96 -0.62 10.29
C MET A 54 4.88 -1.78 10.69
N TYR A 55 6.03 -1.92 10.00
CA TYR A 55 7.03 -2.95 10.27
C TYR A 55 7.53 -2.90 11.72
N SER A 56 7.87 -1.71 12.22
CA SER A 56 8.36 -1.55 13.59
C SER A 56 7.35 -2.06 14.63
N LYS A 57 6.06 -1.78 14.43
CA LYS A 57 5.01 -2.27 15.32
C LYS A 57 4.85 -3.80 15.26
N LEU A 58 4.91 -4.37 14.06
CA LEU A 58 4.85 -5.83 13.88
C LEU A 58 6.05 -6.53 14.55
N ALA A 59 7.26 -6.10 14.24
CA ALA A 59 8.49 -6.70 14.73
C ALA A 59 8.64 -6.63 16.26
N ASN A 60 8.09 -5.58 16.88
CA ASN A 60 8.10 -5.42 18.35
C ASN A 60 6.89 -6.06 19.04
N GLY A 61 6.01 -6.73 18.32
CA GLY A 61 4.79 -7.33 18.88
C GLY A 61 3.78 -6.30 19.41
N GLY A 62 3.87 -5.05 18.96
CA GLY A 62 3.01 -3.95 19.41
C GLY A 62 1.58 -3.98 18.88
N ILE A 63 1.30 -4.84 17.91
CA ILE A 63 -0.03 -5.01 17.30
C ILE A 63 -0.31 -6.47 16.98
N THR A 64 -1.59 -6.82 16.99
CA THR A 64 -2.10 -8.08 16.44
C THR A 64 -2.79 -7.78 15.13
N VAL A 65 -2.36 -8.42 14.05
CA VAL A 65 -2.94 -8.23 12.71
C VAL A 65 -3.13 -9.56 12.02
N ASP A 66 -4.19 -9.65 11.21
CA ASP A 66 -4.50 -10.79 10.36
C ASP A 66 -4.20 -10.47 8.90
N LEU A 67 -4.35 -9.20 8.51
CA LEU A 67 -4.13 -8.71 7.15
C LEU A 67 -3.41 -7.37 7.17
N ILE A 68 -2.36 -7.25 6.35
CA ILE A 68 -1.60 -6.01 6.12
C ILE A 68 -1.53 -5.70 4.62
N ILE A 69 -1.45 -4.42 4.27
CA ILE A 69 -1.37 -3.98 2.87
C ILE A 69 -0.10 -3.13 2.65
N PRO A 70 1.10 -3.71 2.71
CA PRO A 70 2.35 -2.98 2.51
C PRO A 70 2.74 -2.83 1.05
N SER A 71 3.76 -2.01 0.80
CA SER A 71 4.41 -1.95 -0.50
C SER A 71 5.26 -3.21 -0.78
N ASP A 72 5.54 -3.43 -2.04
CA ASP A 72 6.27 -4.58 -2.59
C ASP A 72 7.60 -4.88 -1.88
N TYR A 73 8.48 -3.89 -1.71
CA TYR A 73 9.76 -4.06 -1.02
C TYR A 73 9.60 -4.51 0.45
N MET A 74 8.51 -4.08 1.09
CA MET A 74 8.22 -4.50 2.46
C MET A 74 7.67 -5.92 2.51
N ILE A 75 6.90 -6.35 1.50
CA ILE A 75 6.51 -7.76 1.35
C ILE A 75 7.75 -8.64 1.22
N ALA A 76 8.70 -8.27 0.32
CA ALA A 76 9.96 -9.01 0.17
C ALA A 76 10.71 -9.14 1.51
N ARG A 77 10.77 -8.06 2.28
CA ARG A 77 11.39 -8.07 3.60
C ARG A 77 10.67 -8.99 4.58
N LEU A 78 9.35 -8.88 4.70
CA LEU A 78 8.56 -9.70 5.60
C LEU A 78 8.63 -11.20 5.26
N ILE A 79 8.71 -11.54 3.97
CA ILE A 79 8.97 -12.91 3.51
C ILE A 79 10.35 -13.37 3.97
N SER A 80 11.40 -12.56 3.76
CA SER A 80 12.77 -12.92 4.13
C SER A 80 12.99 -13.10 5.65
N GLU A 81 12.11 -12.52 6.45
CA GLU A 81 12.11 -12.60 7.91
C GLU A 81 11.07 -13.59 8.47
N ASP A 82 10.45 -14.43 7.62
CA ASP A 82 9.43 -15.44 7.97
C ASP A 82 8.24 -14.85 8.77
N MET A 83 7.84 -13.62 8.45
CA MET A 83 6.78 -12.89 9.16
C MET A 83 5.40 -13.04 8.50
N LEU A 84 5.29 -13.68 7.35
CA LEU A 84 4.05 -13.90 6.62
C LEU A 84 3.70 -15.38 6.56
N LEU A 85 2.40 -15.67 6.60
CA LEU A 85 1.89 -17.01 6.35
C LEU A 85 1.55 -17.18 4.86
N PRO A 86 1.82 -18.35 4.27
CA PRO A 86 1.39 -18.64 2.91
C PRO A 86 -0.13 -18.54 2.77
N LEU A 87 -0.59 -18.00 1.66
CA LEU A 87 -2.01 -17.90 1.31
C LEU A 87 -2.52 -19.22 0.72
N ASP A 88 -3.72 -19.61 1.11
CA ASP A 88 -4.46 -20.67 0.44
C ASP A 88 -5.30 -20.10 -0.70
N PHE A 89 -4.76 -20.11 -1.91
CA PHE A 89 -5.42 -19.56 -3.10
C PHE A 89 -6.69 -20.32 -3.51
N SER A 90 -6.94 -21.51 -2.99
CA SER A 90 -8.23 -22.18 -3.18
C SER A 90 -9.39 -21.41 -2.56
N ASN A 91 -9.11 -20.60 -1.54
CA ASN A 91 -10.05 -19.71 -0.87
C ASN A 91 -10.11 -18.29 -1.49
N ILE A 92 -9.31 -18.02 -2.54
CA ILE A 92 -9.21 -16.71 -3.20
C ILE A 92 -9.59 -16.84 -4.70
N PRO A 93 -10.82 -17.26 -5.03
CA PRO A 93 -11.19 -17.56 -6.43
C PRO A 93 -11.09 -16.35 -7.36
N ASN A 94 -11.22 -15.13 -6.83
CA ASN A 94 -11.12 -13.90 -7.61
C ASN A 94 -9.68 -13.56 -8.02
N TYR A 95 -8.66 -14.26 -7.51
CA TYR A 95 -7.28 -14.08 -7.94
C TYR A 95 -7.10 -14.28 -9.46
N GLN A 96 -7.94 -15.09 -10.08
CA GLN A 96 -7.96 -15.28 -11.53
C GLN A 96 -8.20 -13.98 -12.32
N TYR A 97 -8.77 -12.95 -11.71
CA TYR A 97 -9.06 -11.66 -12.36
C TYR A 97 -7.91 -10.64 -12.20
N ILE A 98 -6.88 -10.96 -11.43
CA ILE A 98 -5.67 -10.14 -11.36
C ILE A 98 -4.94 -10.22 -12.71
N ASP A 99 -4.55 -9.06 -13.25
CA ASP A 99 -3.78 -8.97 -14.49
C ASP A 99 -2.44 -9.71 -14.35
N GLU A 100 -2.05 -10.46 -15.37
CA GLU A 100 -0.84 -11.28 -15.37
C GLU A 100 0.44 -10.46 -15.17
N ASN A 101 0.44 -9.17 -15.54
CA ASN A 101 1.58 -8.27 -15.33
C ASN A 101 1.88 -8.01 -13.84
N PHE A 102 0.93 -8.27 -12.96
CA PHE A 102 1.09 -8.09 -11.50
C PHE A 102 1.28 -9.42 -10.77
N LYS A 103 1.37 -10.53 -11.47
CA LYS A 103 1.64 -11.85 -10.88
C LYS A 103 3.11 -12.21 -11.02
N ASN A 104 3.58 -13.11 -10.18
CA ASN A 104 4.95 -13.63 -10.17
C ASN A 104 6.02 -12.52 -10.19
N THR A 105 5.77 -11.48 -9.43
CA THR A 105 6.66 -10.32 -9.32
C THR A 105 7.88 -10.65 -8.47
N ALA A 106 8.98 -9.91 -8.65
CA ALA A 106 10.25 -10.20 -7.99
C ALA A 106 10.19 -10.22 -6.44
N TYR A 107 9.22 -9.54 -5.84
CA TYR A 107 9.06 -9.52 -4.39
C TYR A 107 8.32 -10.75 -3.83
N ASP A 108 7.53 -11.46 -4.63
CA ASP A 108 6.83 -12.71 -4.29
C ASP A 108 6.72 -13.59 -5.56
N PRO A 109 7.84 -14.20 -6.01
CA PRO A 109 7.95 -14.82 -7.34
C PRO A 109 6.96 -15.95 -7.59
N ASP A 110 6.57 -16.64 -6.52
CA ASP A 110 5.65 -17.79 -6.59
C ASP A 110 4.21 -17.41 -6.20
N ASN A 111 3.94 -16.11 -5.93
CA ASN A 111 2.67 -15.60 -5.39
C ASN A 111 2.16 -16.42 -4.19
N LEU A 112 3.04 -16.74 -3.25
CA LEU A 112 2.68 -17.56 -2.10
C LEU A 112 2.11 -16.74 -0.94
N TYR A 113 2.51 -15.48 -0.82
CA TYR A 113 2.27 -14.68 0.39
C TYR A 113 1.41 -13.45 0.17
N SER A 114 1.20 -13.03 -1.08
CA SER A 114 0.54 -11.77 -1.37
C SER A 114 -0.44 -11.83 -2.54
N VAL A 115 -1.41 -10.90 -2.50
CA VAL A 115 -2.30 -10.61 -3.63
C VAL A 115 -2.14 -9.14 -3.98
N PRO A 116 -1.85 -8.79 -5.25
CA PRO A 116 -1.78 -7.39 -5.68
C PRO A 116 -3.08 -6.65 -5.38
N TYR A 117 -2.99 -5.50 -4.70
CA TYR A 117 -4.14 -4.70 -4.31
C TYR A 117 -4.30 -3.47 -5.20
N THR A 118 -3.25 -2.68 -5.33
CA THR A 118 -3.24 -1.47 -6.16
C THR A 118 -1.82 -1.14 -6.60
N TRP A 119 -1.71 -0.35 -7.64
CA TRP A 119 -0.46 0.21 -8.11
C TRP A 119 -0.69 1.68 -8.50
N GLY A 120 0.38 2.43 -8.60
CA GLY A 120 0.31 3.83 -8.99
C GLY A 120 1.64 4.34 -9.54
N THR A 121 1.59 5.55 -10.03
CA THR A 121 2.76 6.28 -10.52
C THR A 121 3.02 7.49 -9.62
N VAL A 122 4.28 7.83 -9.46
CA VAL A 122 4.70 9.06 -8.78
C VAL A 122 4.96 10.13 -9.81
N GLY A 123 4.51 11.36 -9.55
CA GLY A 123 4.70 12.49 -10.44
C GLY A 123 4.76 13.81 -9.68
N ILE A 124 5.08 14.88 -10.37
CA ILE A 124 5.10 16.23 -9.83
C ILE A 124 3.74 16.88 -10.05
N LEU A 125 3.09 17.29 -8.98
CA LEU A 125 1.94 18.19 -9.03
C LEU A 125 2.44 19.62 -8.83
N TYR A 126 2.15 20.51 -9.76
CA TYR A 126 2.56 21.89 -9.69
C TYR A 126 1.39 22.87 -9.88
N ASN A 127 1.48 24.02 -9.25
CA ASN A 127 0.46 25.07 -9.39
C ASN A 127 0.79 25.97 -10.60
N THR A 128 -0.03 25.90 -11.63
CA THR A 128 0.13 26.64 -12.90
C THR A 128 0.12 28.18 -12.76
N LYS A 129 -0.28 28.71 -11.59
CA LYS A 129 -0.23 30.15 -11.34
C LYS A 129 1.15 30.63 -10.86
N TYR A 130 1.99 29.72 -10.39
CA TYR A 130 3.27 30.06 -9.74
C TYR A 130 4.48 29.37 -10.37
N VAL A 131 4.25 28.33 -11.16
CA VAL A 131 5.31 27.62 -11.87
C VAL A 131 5.22 27.98 -13.35
N ASP A 132 6.31 28.49 -13.89
CA ASP A 132 6.42 28.81 -15.30
C ASP A 132 6.49 27.53 -16.13
N GLU A 133 5.75 27.47 -17.24
CA GLU A 133 5.70 26.30 -18.12
C GLU A 133 7.09 25.93 -18.66
N ALA A 134 7.94 26.93 -18.91
CA ALA A 134 9.30 26.72 -19.39
C ALA A 134 10.23 26.01 -18.39
N ASP A 135 9.87 26.02 -17.10
CA ASP A 135 10.65 25.38 -16.04
C ASP A 135 10.23 23.90 -15.81
N ILE A 136 9.18 23.44 -16.51
CA ILE A 136 8.68 22.07 -16.38
C ILE A 136 9.49 21.14 -17.28
N THR A 137 10.65 20.73 -16.79
CA THR A 137 11.62 19.93 -17.54
C THR A 137 11.69 18.46 -17.07
N GLY A 138 10.85 18.10 -16.12
CA GLY A 138 10.85 16.78 -15.48
C GLY A 138 11.18 16.88 -14.00
N TRP A 139 11.86 15.88 -13.46
CA TRP A 139 12.21 15.81 -12.04
C TRP A 139 13.12 16.97 -11.61
N GLU A 140 13.89 17.59 -12.52
CA GLU A 140 14.75 18.73 -12.30
C GLU A 140 14.00 19.93 -11.70
N LEU A 141 12.70 20.03 -11.94
CA LEU A 141 11.85 21.07 -11.34
C LEU A 141 11.98 21.13 -9.82
N LEU A 142 12.14 19.97 -9.16
CA LEU A 142 12.27 19.88 -7.71
C LEU A 142 13.59 20.44 -7.16
N TRP A 143 14.58 20.67 -8.03
CA TRP A 143 15.89 21.26 -7.70
C TRP A 143 16.08 22.66 -8.25
N ASN A 144 15.04 23.24 -8.86
CA ASN A 144 15.12 24.60 -9.37
C ASN A 144 15.09 25.60 -8.21
N GLU A 145 16.17 26.32 -8.00
CA GLU A 145 16.34 27.30 -6.90
C GLU A 145 15.26 28.39 -6.89
N LYS A 146 14.65 28.68 -8.04
CA LYS A 146 13.54 29.64 -8.17
C LYS A 146 12.35 29.25 -7.28
N TYR A 147 12.19 27.95 -7.00
CA TYR A 147 11.10 27.41 -6.21
C TYR A 147 11.55 26.93 -4.82
N ALA A 148 12.73 27.37 -4.36
CA ALA A 148 13.19 27.07 -3.01
C ALA A 148 12.13 27.44 -1.97
N ASP A 149 11.99 26.64 -0.92
CA ASP A 149 11.00 26.79 0.15
C ASP A 149 9.51 26.72 -0.32
N LYS A 150 9.27 26.28 -1.56
CA LYS A 150 7.91 26.10 -2.12
C LYS A 150 7.61 24.66 -2.52
N ILE A 151 8.51 23.73 -2.20
CA ILE A 151 8.40 22.33 -2.58
C ILE A 151 7.91 21.53 -1.38
N LEU A 152 6.92 20.69 -1.60
CA LEU A 152 6.48 19.68 -0.65
C LEU A 152 6.90 18.31 -1.17
N MET A 153 7.51 17.53 -0.30
CA MET A 153 7.83 16.13 -0.52
C MET A 153 7.05 15.28 0.46
N PHE A 154 6.44 14.20 -0.02
CA PHE A 154 5.76 13.28 0.88
C PHE A 154 6.73 12.48 1.76
N GLY A 155 6.24 12.01 2.92
CA GLY A 155 7.06 11.43 3.97
C GLY A 155 7.51 9.97 3.73
N ASN A 156 7.30 9.42 2.53
CA ASN A 156 7.79 8.09 2.17
C ASN A 156 9.27 8.17 1.74
N SER A 157 10.16 7.59 2.53
CA SER A 157 11.61 7.66 2.28
C SER A 157 12.01 7.00 0.96
N ARG A 158 11.41 5.87 0.59
CA ARG A 158 11.73 5.17 -0.66
C ARG A 158 11.44 6.03 -1.88
N ASP A 159 10.26 6.64 -1.92
CA ASP A 159 9.87 7.49 -3.04
C ASP A 159 10.70 8.78 -3.08
N ALA A 160 10.92 9.42 -1.93
CA ALA A 160 11.68 10.67 -1.84
C ALA A 160 13.15 10.48 -2.30
N PHE A 161 13.82 9.45 -1.81
CA PHE A 161 15.19 9.14 -2.24
C PHE A 161 15.21 8.54 -3.64
N GLY A 162 14.21 7.76 -4.03
CA GLY A 162 14.08 7.18 -5.36
C GLY A 162 14.01 8.26 -6.44
N ILE A 163 13.27 9.34 -6.22
CA ILE A 163 13.22 10.50 -7.14
C ILE A 163 14.61 11.11 -7.31
N ALA A 164 15.37 11.30 -6.23
CA ALA A 164 16.72 11.85 -6.30
C ALA A 164 17.69 10.89 -7.03
N GLN A 165 17.61 9.60 -6.75
CA GLN A 165 18.41 8.59 -7.43
C GLN A 165 18.09 8.54 -8.93
N PHE A 166 16.82 8.58 -9.28
CA PHE A 166 16.38 8.60 -10.68
C PHE A 166 16.91 9.83 -11.43
N LEU A 167 16.85 11.02 -10.81
CA LEU A 167 17.42 12.24 -11.36
C LEU A 167 18.93 12.11 -11.62
N LEU A 168 19.65 11.44 -10.73
CA LEU A 168 21.08 11.20 -10.84
C LEU A 168 21.45 10.06 -11.82
N GLY A 169 20.45 9.44 -12.46
CA GLY A 169 20.63 8.37 -13.43
C GLY A 169 20.88 6.98 -12.82
N TYR A 170 20.58 6.79 -11.55
CA TYR A 170 20.66 5.47 -10.91
C TYR A 170 19.42 4.64 -11.24
N ASP A 171 19.61 3.33 -11.40
CA ASP A 171 18.50 2.38 -11.45
C ASP A 171 18.05 2.09 -10.02
N ILE A 172 16.83 2.52 -9.69
CA ILE A 172 16.23 2.36 -8.35
C ILE A 172 15.86 0.91 -8.02
N ASN A 173 15.91 0.00 -8.98
CA ASN A 173 15.61 -1.43 -8.82
C ASN A 173 16.88 -2.28 -8.60
N THR A 174 18.06 -1.68 -8.61
CA THR A 174 19.30 -2.38 -8.27
C THR A 174 19.59 -2.30 -6.78
N THR A 175 20.01 -3.40 -6.20
CA THR A 175 20.49 -3.52 -4.82
C THR A 175 21.99 -3.24 -4.72
#